data_6d174f7dda8fca704abb35c301366143
#
_entry.id   6d174f7dda8fca704abb35c301366143
#
_cell.length_a   1.000
_cell.length_b   1.000
_cell.length_c   1.000
_cell.angle_alpha   90.00
_cell.angle_beta   90.00
_cell.angle_gamma   90.00
#
_symmetry.space_group_name_H-M   'P 1'
#
loop_
_entity.id
_entity.type
_entity.pdbx_description
1 polymer ?
#
loop_
_entity_poly.entity_id
_entity_poly.type
_entity_poly.pdbx_seq_one_letter_code
_entity_poly.pdbx_strand_id
1 'polypeptide(L)'
;MKKLHISLIFSNLEVKTKTLNYISLMHNFIAKFYKILDVCKSFAKNQVNDRGNITRPGVVPKFSDLEVIALSITAEACGIDSENLLFNRLNNECPGKMPNLISRRQFNARRKKTMFLGEDIRKRLADMMDGGELLFSIDSKPIKVCQNARAKRCAMGKDDFERAPAWGYCASQNTHYYGYKIHAVCGTRGIIHSYDLTAANVHDLHYLKDVQWEYHDCHLLGDKGYLSAEVQQNLFDSCNIVLEVPYRLNQKNWKPSSMTYKKYRKRIETVFSQLNDHLMMMRNYAKQTFGLFARIAAKIAAFTMLQYFNFINHKPIGQVKYALF
;
A
#
# COMPACT_ATOMS: atom_id res chain seq x y z
N MET A 1 -41.56 -36.72 11.68
CA MET A 1 -40.93 -35.95 12.80
C MET A 1 -39.40 -36.10 12.91
N LYS A 2 -38.74 -37.23 12.54
CA LYS A 2 -37.28 -37.39 12.69
C LYS A 2 -36.43 -36.56 11.70
N LYS A 3 -36.91 -36.22 10.48
CA LYS A 3 -36.17 -35.42 9.51
C LYS A 3 -36.03 -33.93 9.85
N LEU A 4 -36.99 -33.33 10.56
CA LEU A 4 -36.90 -31.92 10.99
C LEU A 4 -35.88 -31.72 12.11
N HIS A 5 -35.69 -32.69 12.99
CA HIS A 5 -34.76 -32.57 14.11
C HIS A 5 -33.30 -32.63 13.67
N ILE A 6 -32.98 -33.39 12.64
CA ILE A 6 -31.61 -33.51 12.07
C ILE A 6 -31.22 -32.21 11.35
N SER A 7 -32.15 -31.60 10.61
CA SER A 7 -31.92 -30.33 9.91
C SER A 7 -31.64 -29.18 10.88
N LEU A 8 -32.29 -29.09 12.02
CA LEU A 8 -32.04 -28.09 13.06
C LEU A 8 -30.69 -28.29 13.77
N ILE A 9 -30.25 -29.52 13.95
CA ILE A 9 -28.97 -29.84 14.59
C ILE A 9 -27.82 -29.45 13.63
N PHE A 10 -27.94 -29.73 12.34
CA PHE A 10 -26.92 -29.34 11.34
C PHE A 10 -26.85 -27.82 11.15
N SER A 11 -28.00 -27.11 11.11
CA SER A 11 -27.98 -25.63 11.05
C SER A 11 -27.36 -24.99 12.29
N ASN A 12 -27.64 -25.53 13.48
CA ASN A 12 -27.02 -25.04 14.73
C ASN A 12 -25.53 -25.38 14.84
N LEU A 13 -25.07 -26.50 14.29
CA LEU A 13 -23.64 -26.84 14.19
C LEU A 13 -22.90 -25.96 13.18
N GLU A 14 -23.48 -25.67 12.01
CA GLU A 14 -22.91 -24.72 11.04
C GLU A 14 -22.86 -23.29 11.59
N VAL A 15 -23.86 -22.84 12.30
CA VAL A 15 -23.84 -21.52 12.96
C VAL A 15 -22.79 -21.47 14.06
N LYS A 16 -22.68 -22.51 14.91
CA LYS A 16 -21.65 -22.59 15.95
C LYS A 16 -20.22 -22.66 15.38
N THR A 17 -19.99 -23.44 14.32
CA THR A 17 -18.67 -23.51 13.67
C THR A 17 -18.30 -22.21 12.95
N LYS A 18 -19.26 -21.55 12.30
CA LYS A 18 -19.04 -20.21 11.72
C LYS A 18 -18.72 -19.19 12.83
N THR A 19 -19.44 -19.20 13.94
CA THR A 19 -19.21 -18.28 15.07
C THR A 19 -17.85 -18.54 15.74
N LEU A 20 -17.45 -19.79 15.95
CA LEU A 20 -16.15 -20.16 16.50
C LEU A 20 -14.99 -19.76 15.57
N ASN A 21 -15.14 -19.94 14.25
CA ASN A 21 -14.16 -19.48 13.25
C ASN A 21 -14.06 -17.95 13.20
N TYR A 22 -15.18 -17.23 13.34
CA TYR A 22 -15.18 -15.76 13.40
C TYR A 22 -14.51 -15.24 14.68
N ILE A 23 -14.79 -15.82 15.83
CA ILE A 23 -14.16 -15.45 17.11
C ILE A 23 -12.66 -15.68 17.04
N SER A 24 -12.19 -16.79 16.47
CA SER A 24 -10.78 -17.09 16.24
C SER A 24 -10.12 -16.05 15.32
N LEU A 25 -10.78 -15.63 14.23
CA LEU A 25 -10.29 -14.62 13.29
C LEU A 25 -10.08 -13.24 13.94
N MET A 26 -11.00 -12.80 14.81
CA MET A 26 -10.90 -11.51 15.48
C MET A 26 -9.97 -11.51 16.68
N HIS A 27 -9.81 -12.62 17.39
CA HIS A 27 -8.73 -12.78 18.37
C HIS A 27 -7.36 -12.62 17.68
N ASN A 28 -7.19 -13.20 16.51
CA ASN A 28 -5.98 -13.04 15.71
C ASN A 28 -5.82 -11.58 15.22
N PHE A 29 -6.90 -10.85 14.91
CA PHE A 29 -6.84 -9.44 14.55
C PHE A 29 -6.29 -8.58 15.69
N ILE A 30 -6.80 -8.74 16.91
CA ILE A 30 -6.33 -7.98 18.08
C ILE A 30 -4.85 -8.28 18.38
N ALA A 31 -4.45 -9.55 18.33
CA ALA A 31 -3.05 -9.93 18.51
C ALA A 31 -2.14 -9.30 17.43
N LYS A 32 -2.57 -9.30 16.17
CA LYS A 32 -1.86 -8.64 15.07
C LYS A 32 -1.78 -7.12 15.28
N PHE A 33 -2.87 -6.49 15.74
CA PHE A 33 -2.89 -5.07 16.03
C PHE A 33 -1.82 -4.69 17.06
N TYR A 34 -1.74 -5.38 18.19
CA TYR A 34 -0.73 -5.07 19.20
C TYR A 34 0.68 -5.35 18.70
N LYS A 35 0.91 -6.43 17.96
CA LYS A 35 2.20 -6.72 17.35
C LYS A 35 2.64 -5.62 16.35
N ILE A 36 1.73 -5.13 15.53
CA ILE A 36 1.98 -4.03 14.60
C ILE A 36 2.21 -2.72 15.36
N LEU A 37 1.44 -2.46 16.43
CA LEU A 37 1.60 -1.28 17.27
C LEU A 37 2.98 -1.24 17.93
N ASP A 38 3.49 -2.37 18.40
CA ASP A 38 4.83 -2.44 19.01
C ASP A 38 5.93 -2.15 17.98
N VAL A 39 5.79 -2.64 16.76
CA VAL A 39 6.68 -2.26 15.65
C VAL A 39 6.57 -0.77 15.36
N CYS A 40 5.35 -0.21 15.26
CA CYS A 40 5.16 1.22 15.04
C CYS A 40 5.84 2.07 16.14
N LYS A 41 5.73 1.67 17.41
CA LYS A 41 6.42 2.34 18.54
C LYS A 41 7.94 2.31 18.38
N SER A 42 8.50 1.15 18.02
CA SER A 42 9.94 0.97 17.85
C SER A 42 10.51 1.83 16.72
N PHE A 43 9.74 2.06 15.66
CA PHE A 43 10.18 2.80 14.47
C PHE A 43 9.73 4.27 14.43
N ALA A 44 8.77 4.70 15.27
CA ALA A 44 8.36 6.10 15.35
C ALA A 44 9.41 7.00 16.01
N LYS A 45 10.25 6.45 16.89
CA LYS A 45 11.34 7.18 17.62
C LYS A 45 10.86 8.55 18.17
N ASN A 46 11.61 9.60 17.89
CA ASN A 46 11.39 10.96 18.41
C ASN A 46 10.25 11.74 17.71
N GLN A 47 9.46 11.10 16.84
CA GLN A 47 8.36 11.76 16.13
C GLN A 47 7.06 11.84 16.94
N VAL A 48 7.01 11.13 18.05
CA VAL A 48 5.85 11.07 18.94
C VAL A 48 6.26 11.25 20.40
N ASN A 49 5.32 11.70 21.22
CA ASN A 49 5.50 11.75 22.66
C ASN A 49 5.39 10.33 23.29
N ASP A 50 5.63 10.23 24.61
CA ASP A 50 5.60 8.96 25.35
C ASP A 50 4.26 8.20 25.24
N ARG A 51 3.17 8.91 24.91
CA ARG A 51 1.85 8.31 24.68
C ARG A 51 1.59 7.91 23.24
N GLY A 52 2.59 8.03 22.34
CA GLY A 52 2.48 7.66 20.93
C GLY A 52 1.68 8.66 20.07
N ASN A 53 1.63 9.93 20.45
CA ASN A 53 0.96 10.99 19.71
C ASN A 53 1.96 11.98 19.11
N ILE A 54 1.70 12.45 17.90
CA ILE A 54 2.41 13.59 17.31
C ILE A 54 2.21 14.81 18.22
N THR A 55 3.27 15.54 18.51
CA THR A 55 3.22 16.75 19.35
C THR A 55 2.39 17.83 18.66
N ARG A 56 1.35 18.30 19.35
CA ARG A 56 0.44 19.35 18.86
C ARG A 56 -0.24 20.05 20.04
N PRO A 57 -0.68 21.31 19.88
CA PRO A 57 -1.47 22.01 20.88
C PRO A 57 -2.80 21.28 21.16
N GLY A 58 -3.30 21.42 22.39
CA GLY A 58 -4.60 20.91 22.81
C GLY A 58 -4.55 19.59 23.58
N VAL A 59 -5.71 18.95 23.71
CA VAL A 59 -5.86 17.71 24.49
C VAL A 59 -5.18 16.54 23.78
N VAL A 60 -4.32 15.83 24.51
CA VAL A 60 -3.64 14.63 24.03
C VAL A 60 -4.64 13.49 23.88
N PRO A 61 -4.81 12.90 22.68
CA PRO A 61 -5.76 11.80 22.46
C PRO A 61 -5.41 10.58 23.29
N LYS A 62 -6.42 9.95 23.91
CA LYS A 62 -6.25 8.68 24.64
C LYS A 62 -5.97 7.50 23.71
N PHE A 63 -6.69 7.41 22.58
CA PHE A 63 -6.34 6.50 21.47
C PHE A 63 -5.26 7.21 20.65
N SER A 64 -4.03 6.75 20.72
CA SER A 64 -2.86 7.46 20.19
C SER A 64 -2.82 7.51 18.66
N ASP A 65 -1.95 8.35 18.10
CA ASP A 65 -1.72 8.40 16.64
C ASP A 65 -1.06 7.12 16.13
N LEU A 66 -0.19 6.49 16.92
CA LEU A 66 0.38 5.19 16.59
C LEU A 66 -0.67 4.07 16.60
N GLU A 67 -1.66 4.13 17.50
CA GLU A 67 -2.78 3.18 17.47
C GLU A 67 -3.65 3.38 16.22
N VAL A 68 -3.87 4.61 15.76
CA VAL A 68 -4.57 4.88 14.50
C VAL A 68 -3.82 4.28 13.31
N ILE A 69 -2.49 4.46 13.24
CA ILE A 69 -1.63 3.89 12.20
C ILE A 69 -1.67 2.37 12.26
N ALA A 70 -1.43 1.79 13.43
CA ALA A 70 -1.43 0.34 13.63
C ALA A 70 -2.78 -0.30 13.26
N LEU A 71 -3.91 0.33 13.65
CA LEU A 71 -5.24 -0.14 13.30
C LEU A 71 -5.48 -0.07 11.79
N SER A 72 -5.02 0.99 11.14
CA SER A 72 -5.11 1.14 9.67
C SER A 72 -4.32 0.04 8.96
N ILE A 73 -3.06 -0.18 9.34
CA ILE A 73 -2.19 -1.22 8.78
C ILE A 73 -2.77 -2.62 9.03
N THR A 74 -3.27 -2.89 10.24
CA THR A 74 -3.86 -4.18 10.60
C THR A 74 -5.10 -4.48 9.77
N ALA A 75 -5.98 -3.49 9.59
CA ALA A 75 -7.18 -3.65 8.76
C ALA A 75 -6.83 -4.05 7.32
N GLU A 76 -5.88 -3.35 6.70
CA GLU A 76 -5.45 -3.68 5.34
C GLU A 76 -4.73 -5.04 5.28
N ALA A 77 -3.86 -5.38 6.24
CA ALA A 77 -3.18 -6.68 6.32
C ALA A 77 -4.14 -7.86 6.55
N CYS A 78 -5.29 -7.62 7.19
CA CYS A 78 -6.34 -8.60 7.40
C CYS A 78 -7.43 -8.61 6.30
N GLY A 79 -7.23 -7.88 5.20
CA GLY A 79 -8.17 -7.83 4.08
C GLY A 79 -9.49 -7.15 4.41
N ILE A 80 -9.53 -6.23 5.39
CA ILE A 80 -10.73 -5.48 5.73
C ILE A 80 -10.74 -4.17 4.93
N ASP A 81 -11.44 -4.17 3.82
CA ASP A 81 -11.48 -3.09 2.86
C ASP A 81 -12.48 -1.96 3.18
N SER A 82 -13.27 -2.10 4.25
CA SER A 82 -14.30 -1.14 4.64
C SER A 82 -14.16 -0.73 6.11
N GLU A 83 -14.09 0.59 6.37
CA GLU A 83 -14.11 1.12 7.73
C GLU A 83 -15.41 0.78 8.48
N ASN A 84 -16.54 0.73 7.78
CA ASN A 84 -17.79 0.28 8.38
C ASN A 84 -17.70 -1.17 8.85
N LEU A 85 -17.18 -2.06 7.99
CA LEU A 85 -16.98 -3.46 8.36
C LEU A 85 -16.01 -3.60 9.53
N LEU A 86 -14.89 -2.86 9.51
CA LEU A 86 -13.91 -2.84 10.59
C LEU A 86 -14.56 -2.49 11.94
N PHE A 87 -15.26 -1.34 12.00
CA PHE A 87 -15.84 -0.86 13.24
C PHE A 87 -17.02 -1.71 13.71
N ASN A 88 -17.83 -2.26 12.80
CA ASN A 88 -18.88 -3.22 13.14
C ASN A 88 -18.27 -4.48 13.77
N ARG A 89 -17.19 -5.01 13.22
CA ARG A 89 -16.52 -6.19 13.80
C ARG A 89 -15.88 -5.88 15.15
N LEU A 90 -15.17 -4.76 15.29
CA LEU A 90 -14.56 -4.38 16.57
C LEU A 90 -15.60 -4.23 17.68
N ASN A 91 -16.74 -3.61 17.39
CA ASN A 91 -17.80 -3.39 18.39
C ASN A 91 -18.54 -4.69 18.76
N ASN A 92 -18.80 -5.58 17.80
CA ASN A 92 -19.64 -6.75 18.00
C ASN A 92 -18.83 -8.01 18.37
N GLU A 93 -17.63 -8.18 17.82
CA GLU A 93 -16.84 -9.40 17.98
C GLU A 93 -15.74 -9.25 19.04
N CYS A 94 -15.31 -8.01 19.34
CA CYS A 94 -14.23 -7.72 20.29
C CYS A 94 -14.59 -6.56 21.26
N PRO A 95 -15.76 -6.53 21.89
CA PRO A 95 -16.14 -5.43 22.79
C PRO A 95 -15.10 -5.29 23.91
N GLY A 96 -14.65 -4.05 24.16
CA GLY A 96 -13.70 -3.74 25.23
C GLY A 96 -12.25 -4.20 25.03
N LYS A 97 -11.93 -4.92 23.94
CA LYS A 97 -10.55 -5.39 23.68
C LYS A 97 -9.59 -4.30 23.20
N MET A 98 -10.11 -3.16 22.76
CA MET A 98 -9.33 -1.96 22.41
C MET A 98 -9.75 -0.79 23.30
N PRO A 99 -9.05 -0.54 24.41
CA PRO A 99 -9.34 0.58 25.29
C PRO A 99 -9.25 1.92 24.53
N ASN A 100 -10.17 2.83 24.83
CA ASN A 100 -10.24 4.16 24.22
C ASN A 100 -10.44 4.19 22.70
N LEU A 101 -10.92 3.09 22.09
CA LEU A 101 -11.23 3.05 20.66
C LEU A 101 -12.14 4.25 20.30
N ILE A 102 -11.71 4.98 19.29
CA ILE A 102 -12.41 6.17 18.78
C ILE A 102 -13.54 5.78 17.82
N SER A 103 -14.46 6.71 17.55
CA SER A 103 -15.50 6.49 16.54
C SER A 103 -14.90 6.34 15.14
N ARG A 104 -15.61 5.65 14.23
CA ARG A 104 -15.23 5.51 12.83
C ARG A 104 -14.94 6.87 12.16
N ARG A 105 -15.76 7.90 12.47
CA ARG A 105 -15.58 9.26 11.92
C ARG A 105 -14.25 9.87 12.38
N GLN A 106 -13.93 9.75 13.66
CA GLN A 106 -12.65 10.21 14.21
C GLN A 106 -11.47 9.43 13.64
N PHE A 107 -11.60 8.11 13.50
CA PHE A 107 -10.59 7.28 12.88
C PHE A 107 -10.30 7.73 11.43
N ASN A 108 -11.33 7.89 10.60
CA ASN A 108 -11.17 8.37 9.22
C ASN A 108 -10.45 9.73 9.15
N ALA A 109 -10.84 10.68 10.01
CA ALA A 109 -10.20 11.99 10.05
C ALA A 109 -8.73 11.92 10.51
N ARG A 110 -8.44 11.13 11.55
CA ARG A 110 -7.08 11.01 12.11
C ARG A 110 -6.17 10.20 11.20
N ARG A 111 -6.66 9.13 10.57
CA ARG A 111 -5.89 8.34 9.62
C ARG A 111 -5.29 9.18 8.48
N LYS A 112 -6.04 10.18 7.98
CA LYS A 112 -5.53 11.13 6.99
C LYS A 112 -4.39 11.99 7.56
N LYS A 113 -4.54 12.48 8.80
CA LYS A 113 -3.55 13.34 9.46
C LYS A 113 -2.26 12.60 9.84
N THR A 114 -2.36 11.29 10.11
CA THR A 114 -1.22 10.46 10.53
C THR A 114 -0.53 9.73 9.37
N MET A 115 -0.99 9.95 8.13
CA MET A 115 -0.49 9.26 6.94
C MET A 115 1.03 9.44 6.76
N PHE A 116 1.55 10.64 6.95
CA PHE A 116 2.98 10.93 6.79
C PHE A 116 3.84 10.24 7.86
N LEU A 117 3.41 10.23 9.13
CA LEU A 117 4.09 9.45 10.17
C LEU A 117 4.08 7.95 9.84
N GLY A 118 2.96 7.44 9.31
CA GLY A 118 2.88 6.06 8.84
C GLY A 118 3.86 5.76 7.71
N GLU A 119 4.05 6.70 6.78
CA GLU A 119 5.01 6.59 5.69
C GLU A 119 6.45 6.65 6.19
N ASP A 120 6.78 7.50 7.15
CA ASP A 120 8.12 7.56 7.75
C ASP A 120 8.48 6.24 8.47
N ILE A 121 7.52 5.65 9.19
CA ILE A 121 7.69 4.33 9.80
C ILE A 121 7.94 3.27 8.71
N ARG A 122 7.17 3.30 7.63
CA ARG A 122 7.32 2.39 6.50
C ARG A 122 8.70 2.52 5.84
N LYS A 123 9.17 3.75 5.56
CA LYS A 123 10.49 4.00 4.96
C LYS A 123 11.59 3.41 5.85
N ARG A 124 11.55 3.63 7.16
CA ARG A 124 12.52 3.06 8.11
C ARG A 124 12.50 1.54 8.15
N LEU A 125 11.33 0.92 8.01
CA LEU A 125 11.22 -0.54 7.88
C LEU A 125 11.84 -1.04 6.58
N ALA A 126 11.62 -0.33 5.47
CA ALA A 126 12.22 -0.66 4.17
C ALA A 126 13.76 -0.55 4.24
N ASP A 127 14.27 0.54 4.79
CA ASP A 127 15.71 0.77 4.96
C ASP A 127 16.36 -0.29 5.85
N MET A 128 15.70 -0.70 6.93
CA MET A 128 16.21 -1.77 7.80
C MET A 128 16.32 -3.11 7.07
N MET A 129 15.38 -3.40 6.18
CA MET A 129 15.38 -4.68 5.44
C MET A 129 16.29 -4.66 4.22
N ASP A 130 16.44 -3.53 3.55
CA ASP A 130 17.03 -3.40 2.21
C ASP A 130 17.94 -2.17 2.06
N GLY A 131 18.40 -1.60 3.17
CA GLY A 131 19.35 -0.50 3.16
C GLY A 131 20.65 -0.91 2.46
N GLY A 132 21.08 -0.09 1.49
CA GLY A 132 22.26 -0.38 0.68
C GLY A 132 21.95 -1.12 -0.63
N GLU A 133 20.67 -1.34 -1.00
CA GLU A 133 20.29 -1.80 -2.34
C GLU A 133 20.67 -0.73 -3.38
N LEU A 134 21.28 -1.17 -4.48
CA LEU A 134 21.72 -0.30 -5.58
C LEU A 134 21.04 -0.67 -6.91
N LEU A 135 20.18 -1.67 -6.91
CA LEU A 135 19.48 -2.14 -8.11
C LEU A 135 17.96 -2.12 -7.89
N PHE A 136 17.30 -1.20 -8.55
CA PHE A 136 15.87 -0.98 -8.39
C PHE A 136 15.09 -1.23 -9.67
N SER A 137 13.81 -1.53 -9.54
CA SER A 137 12.83 -1.59 -10.62
C SER A 137 11.77 -0.52 -10.41
N ILE A 138 11.44 0.22 -11.48
CA ILE A 138 10.40 1.25 -11.50
C ILE A 138 9.27 0.84 -12.43
N ASP A 139 8.03 1.06 -12.01
CA ASP A 139 6.85 0.84 -12.84
C ASP A 139 5.66 1.65 -12.34
N SER A 140 4.62 1.74 -13.17
CA SER A 140 3.36 2.36 -12.80
C SER A 140 2.18 1.39 -12.95
N LYS A 141 1.14 1.59 -12.13
CA LYS A 141 -0.09 0.80 -12.20
C LYS A 141 -1.33 1.68 -12.10
N PRO A 142 -2.36 1.46 -12.96
CA PRO A 142 -3.64 2.15 -12.88
C PRO A 142 -4.36 1.93 -11.54
N ILE A 143 -4.92 3.01 -10.98
CA ILE A 143 -5.81 3.01 -9.82
C ILE A 143 -7.15 3.62 -10.24
N LYS A 144 -8.10 2.77 -10.61
CA LYS A 144 -9.44 3.19 -11.02
C LYS A 144 -10.23 3.71 -9.81
N VAL A 145 -10.86 4.86 -9.92
CA VAL A 145 -11.70 5.43 -8.85
C VAL A 145 -13.19 5.11 -9.01
N CYS A 146 -13.62 4.85 -10.22
CA CYS A 146 -14.99 4.42 -10.53
C CYS A 146 -15.05 3.71 -11.90
N GLN A 147 -16.21 3.15 -12.21
CA GLN A 147 -16.50 2.67 -13.57
C GLN A 147 -16.57 3.84 -14.55
N ASN A 148 -16.14 3.64 -15.79
CA ASN A 148 -16.05 4.68 -16.83
C ASN A 148 -17.37 5.44 -17.02
N ALA A 149 -18.50 4.76 -17.03
CA ALA A 149 -19.84 5.36 -17.14
C ALA A 149 -20.19 6.34 -15.99
N ARG A 150 -19.48 6.25 -14.86
CA ARG A 150 -19.68 7.13 -13.69
C ARG A 150 -18.67 8.27 -13.59
N ALA A 151 -17.69 8.36 -14.46
CA ALA A 151 -16.61 9.34 -14.39
C ALA A 151 -17.12 10.79 -14.31
N LYS A 152 -18.08 11.16 -15.16
CA LYS A 152 -18.68 12.51 -15.18
C LYS A 152 -19.40 12.89 -13.87
N ARG A 153 -19.84 11.91 -13.08
CA ARG A 153 -20.54 12.10 -11.80
C ARG A 153 -19.66 11.80 -10.59
N CYS A 154 -18.38 11.53 -10.83
CA CYS A 154 -17.43 11.25 -9.74
C CYS A 154 -17.26 12.50 -8.87
N ALA A 155 -17.40 12.33 -7.57
CA ALA A 155 -17.23 13.43 -6.61
C ALA A 155 -15.76 13.60 -6.18
N MET A 156 -14.88 12.63 -6.51
CA MET A 156 -13.47 12.70 -6.16
C MET A 156 -12.78 13.82 -6.95
N GLY A 157 -11.95 14.61 -6.28
CA GLY A 157 -11.26 15.75 -6.86
C GLY A 157 -12.05 17.06 -6.86
N LYS A 158 -13.31 17.06 -6.37
CA LYS A 158 -14.07 18.30 -6.21
C LYS A 158 -13.58 19.17 -5.05
N ASP A 159 -12.93 18.56 -4.09
CA ASP A 159 -12.30 19.18 -2.92
C ASP A 159 -10.83 19.56 -3.15
N ASP A 160 -10.24 19.07 -4.23
CA ASP A 160 -8.84 19.32 -4.59
C ASP A 160 -8.67 19.15 -6.11
N PHE A 161 -8.82 20.22 -6.85
CA PHE A 161 -8.76 20.22 -8.32
C PHE A 161 -7.37 19.94 -8.86
N GLU A 162 -6.32 20.32 -8.15
CA GLU A 162 -4.92 20.07 -8.56
C GLU A 162 -4.59 18.58 -8.53
N ARG A 163 -5.21 17.85 -7.61
CA ARG A 163 -5.05 16.41 -7.45
C ARG A 163 -6.29 15.63 -7.89
N ALA A 164 -7.09 16.21 -8.80
CA ALA A 164 -8.26 15.53 -9.34
C ALA A 164 -7.87 14.30 -10.17
N PRO A 165 -8.69 13.23 -10.17
CA PRO A 165 -8.48 12.10 -11.07
C PRO A 165 -8.69 12.51 -12.52
N ALA A 166 -8.01 11.83 -13.44
CA ALA A 166 -8.12 12.11 -14.87
C ALA A 166 -8.37 10.83 -15.68
N TRP A 167 -8.66 10.98 -16.96
CA TRP A 167 -8.71 9.88 -17.91
C TRP A 167 -7.31 9.44 -18.28
N GLY A 168 -7.06 8.15 -18.21
CA GLY A 168 -5.82 7.51 -18.64
C GLY A 168 -6.09 6.30 -19.52
N TYR A 169 -5.05 5.80 -20.16
CA TYR A 169 -5.07 4.61 -20.97
C TYR A 169 -4.08 3.58 -20.42
N CYS A 170 -4.56 2.35 -20.23
CA CYS A 170 -3.75 1.22 -19.83
C CYS A 170 -3.44 0.35 -21.03
N ALA A 171 -2.21 0.44 -21.57
CA ALA A 171 -1.81 -0.28 -22.77
C ALA A 171 -1.86 -1.81 -22.59
N SER A 172 -1.45 -2.32 -21.43
CA SER A 172 -1.47 -3.77 -21.15
C SER A 172 -2.86 -4.39 -21.12
N GLN A 173 -3.90 -3.59 -20.80
CA GLN A 173 -5.30 -4.03 -20.76
C GLN A 173 -6.12 -3.53 -21.96
N ASN A 174 -5.52 -2.73 -22.84
CA ASN A 174 -6.18 -2.04 -23.96
C ASN A 174 -7.48 -1.33 -23.52
N THR A 175 -7.44 -0.62 -22.38
CA THR A 175 -8.63 0.02 -21.83
C THR A 175 -8.36 1.44 -21.33
N HIS A 176 -9.33 2.34 -21.54
CA HIS A 176 -9.36 3.62 -20.87
C HIS A 176 -9.93 3.46 -19.46
N TYR A 177 -9.44 4.26 -18.53
CA TYR A 177 -9.93 4.30 -17.16
C TYR A 177 -9.92 5.74 -16.62
N TYR A 178 -10.73 5.99 -15.60
CA TYR A 178 -10.76 7.26 -14.88
C TYR A 178 -10.19 7.06 -13.47
N GLY A 179 -9.14 7.81 -13.11
CA GLY A 179 -8.48 7.65 -11.82
C GLY A 179 -7.09 8.22 -11.75
N TYR A 180 -6.22 7.46 -11.09
CA TYR A 180 -4.81 7.79 -10.83
C TYR A 180 -3.90 6.69 -11.36
N LYS A 181 -2.60 6.96 -11.36
CA LYS A 181 -1.54 5.96 -11.44
C LYS A 181 -0.74 5.95 -10.16
N ILE A 182 -0.44 4.77 -9.64
CA ILE A 182 0.61 4.60 -8.65
C ILE A 182 1.91 4.31 -9.38
N HIS A 183 2.93 5.10 -9.11
CA HIS A 183 4.31 4.83 -9.48
C HIS A 183 5.00 4.23 -8.26
N ALA A 184 5.88 3.26 -8.46
CA ALA A 184 6.65 2.68 -7.36
C ALA A 184 8.05 2.30 -7.81
N VAL A 185 8.99 2.39 -6.87
CA VAL A 185 10.36 1.89 -7.00
C VAL A 185 10.55 0.80 -5.96
N CYS A 186 11.01 -0.37 -6.38
CA CYS A 186 11.30 -1.47 -5.47
C CYS A 186 12.68 -2.07 -5.73
N GLY A 187 13.33 -2.53 -4.66
CA GLY A 187 14.58 -3.26 -4.70
C GLY A 187 14.43 -4.70 -5.24
N THR A 188 15.55 -5.40 -5.36
CA THR A 188 15.62 -6.77 -5.93
C THR A 188 14.83 -7.79 -5.12
N ARG A 189 14.62 -7.56 -3.83
CA ARG A 189 13.78 -8.39 -2.94
C ARG A 189 12.30 -8.03 -2.97
N GLY A 190 11.92 -6.97 -3.72
CA GLY A 190 10.54 -6.51 -3.86
C GLY A 190 10.05 -5.64 -2.69
N ILE A 191 10.97 -5.01 -1.98
CA ILE A 191 10.65 -4.01 -0.95
C ILE A 191 10.43 -2.67 -1.66
N ILE A 192 9.30 -2.03 -1.39
CA ILE A 192 8.99 -0.71 -1.96
C ILE A 192 9.77 0.35 -1.17
N HIS A 193 10.66 1.05 -1.85
CA HIS A 193 11.42 2.16 -1.28
C HIS A 193 10.66 3.47 -1.39
N SER A 194 10.19 3.80 -2.59
CA SER A 194 9.38 5.00 -2.82
C SER A 194 8.16 4.71 -3.70
N TYR A 195 7.17 5.56 -3.61
CA TYR A 195 5.99 5.56 -4.48
C TYR A 195 5.35 6.93 -4.51
N ASP A 196 4.64 7.21 -5.60
CA ASP A 196 3.80 8.40 -5.74
C ASP A 196 2.48 8.09 -6.46
N LEU A 197 1.52 9.01 -6.34
CA LEU A 197 0.20 8.93 -6.94
C LEU A 197 -0.05 10.15 -7.82
N THR A 198 -0.07 9.94 -9.12
CA THR A 198 -0.37 10.98 -10.10
C THR A 198 -1.75 10.80 -10.72
N ALA A 199 -2.32 11.86 -11.28
CA ALA A 199 -3.50 11.73 -12.14
C ALA A 199 -3.20 10.80 -13.34
N ALA A 200 -4.19 10.05 -13.80
CA ALA A 200 -4.00 8.99 -14.80
C ALA A 200 -3.44 9.47 -16.15
N ASN A 201 -3.60 10.75 -16.48
CA ASN A 201 -3.07 11.37 -17.71
C ASN A 201 -1.61 11.84 -17.61
N VAL A 202 -1.02 11.86 -16.42
CA VAL A 202 0.40 12.23 -16.24
C VAL A 202 1.29 11.16 -16.84
N HIS A 203 2.26 11.57 -17.65
CA HIS A 203 3.19 10.62 -18.27
C HIS A 203 4.18 10.06 -17.25
N ASP A 204 4.56 8.79 -17.38
CA ASP A 204 5.44 8.09 -16.42
C ASP A 204 6.81 8.74 -16.25
N LEU A 205 7.33 9.40 -17.30
CA LEU A 205 8.58 10.18 -17.24
C LEU A 205 8.60 11.28 -16.18
N HIS A 206 7.42 11.83 -15.80
CA HIS A 206 7.39 12.88 -14.78
C HIS A 206 7.82 12.37 -13.40
N TYR A 207 7.54 11.10 -13.08
CA TYR A 207 7.97 10.53 -11.81
C TYR A 207 9.50 10.38 -11.70
N LEU A 208 10.22 10.30 -12.82
CA LEU A 208 11.68 10.29 -12.80
C LEU A 208 12.29 11.58 -12.24
N LYS A 209 11.56 12.71 -12.30
CA LYS A 209 11.98 13.95 -11.66
C LYS A 209 11.98 13.87 -10.15
N ASP A 210 11.08 13.05 -9.57
CA ASP A 210 11.02 12.85 -8.13
C ASP A 210 12.08 11.83 -7.69
N VAL A 211 12.34 10.82 -8.52
CA VAL A 211 13.37 9.79 -8.28
C VAL A 211 14.75 10.41 -8.10
N GLN A 212 15.12 11.45 -8.86
CA GLN A 212 16.42 12.13 -8.74
C GLN A 212 16.69 12.75 -7.35
N TRP A 213 15.63 13.03 -6.56
CA TRP A 213 15.77 13.58 -5.21
C TRP A 213 15.93 12.52 -4.13
N GLU A 214 15.53 11.28 -4.44
CA GLU A 214 15.52 10.17 -3.46
C GLU A 214 16.65 9.15 -3.70
N TYR A 215 17.23 9.10 -4.92
CA TYR A 215 18.21 8.07 -5.32
C TYR A 215 19.47 8.67 -5.90
N HIS A 216 20.60 8.02 -5.61
CA HIS A 216 21.93 8.33 -6.15
C HIS A 216 22.73 7.04 -6.33
N ASP A 217 23.72 7.05 -7.24
CA ASP A 217 24.69 5.97 -7.43
C ASP A 217 24.04 4.58 -7.60
N CYS A 218 22.98 4.48 -8.39
CA CYS A 218 22.22 3.25 -8.51
C CYS A 218 21.80 2.90 -9.95
N HIS A 219 21.36 1.65 -10.14
CA HIS A 219 20.76 1.18 -11.37
C HIS A 219 19.23 1.12 -11.22
N LEU A 220 18.52 1.68 -12.19
CA LEU A 220 17.06 1.70 -12.24
C LEU A 220 16.58 1.00 -13.52
N LEU A 221 15.72 -0.01 -13.35
CA LEU A 221 15.17 -0.81 -14.45
C LEU A 221 13.72 -0.39 -14.71
N GLY A 222 13.48 0.29 -15.84
CA GLY A 222 12.16 0.77 -16.25
C GLY A 222 11.59 0.01 -17.46
N ASP A 223 10.32 0.24 -17.77
CA ASP A 223 9.71 -0.22 -19.00
C ASP A 223 9.91 0.80 -20.16
N LYS A 224 9.35 0.49 -21.35
CA LYS A 224 9.44 1.38 -22.52
C LYS A 224 8.75 2.74 -22.32
N GLY A 225 7.88 2.88 -21.32
CA GLY A 225 7.24 4.14 -20.95
C GLY A 225 8.21 5.17 -20.37
N TYR A 226 9.36 4.71 -19.86
CA TYR A 226 10.42 5.54 -19.29
C TYR A 226 11.53 5.88 -20.31
N LEU A 227 11.36 5.55 -21.59
CA LEU A 227 12.37 5.79 -22.62
C LEU A 227 12.43 7.27 -23.00
N SER A 228 13.51 7.94 -22.62
CA SER A 228 13.88 9.30 -23.03
C SER A 228 15.38 9.48 -22.88
N ALA A 229 16.08 9.71 -23.98
CA ALA A 229 17.54 9.89 -23.97
C ALA A 229 17.97 11.09 -23.12
N GLU A 230 17.22 12.20 -23.20
CA GLU A 230 17.45 13.40 -22.40
C GLU A 230 17.32 13.13 -20.90
N VAL A 231 16.24 12.47 -20.47
CA VAL A 231 16.01 12.18 -19.05
C VAL A 231 17.02 11.16 -18.53
N GLN A 232 17.40 10.15 -19.34
CA GLN A 232 18.43 9.17 -18.97
C GLN A 232 19.79 9.86 -18.76
N GLN A 233 20.17 10.78 -19.66
CA GLN A 233 21.39 11.52 -19.52
C GLN A 233 21.38 12.43 -18.29
N ASN A 234 20.30 13.18 -18.07
CA ASN A 234 20.16 14.05 -16.90
C ASN A 234 20.24 13.28 -15.58
N LEU A 235 19.62 12.11 -15.48
CA LEU A 235 19.71 11.24 -14.29
C LEU A 235 21.14 10.75 -14.05
N PHE A 236 21.86 10.41 -15.12
CA PHE A 236 23.25 9.99 -15.01
C PHE A 236 24.14 11.14 -14.57
N ASP A 237 24.05 12.29 -15.26
CA ASP A 237 24.94 13.44 -15.03
C ASP A 237 24.72 14.08 -13.64
N SER A 238 23.46 14.13 -13.16
CA SER A 238 23.13 14.80 -11.89
C SER A 238 23.17 13.90 -10.67
N CYS A 239 22.88 12.61 -10.81
CA CYS A 239 22.68 11.70 -9.68
C CYS A 239 23.42 10.37 -9.83
N ASN A 240 24.18 10.15 -10.91
CA ASN A 240 24.82 8.88 -11.24
C ASN A 240 23.83 7.69 -11.25
N ILE A 241 22.59 7.95 -11.75
CA ILE A 241 21.56 6.92 -11.89
C ILE A 241 21.63 6.36 -13.31
N VAL A 242 21.89 5.07 -13.44
CA VAL A 242 21.86 4.35 -14.71
C VAL A 242 20.44 3.81 -14.94
N LEU A 243 19.63 4.50 -15.76
CA LEU A 243 18.31 4.05 -16.13
C LEU A 243 18.37 3.11 -17.34
N GLU A 244 18.15 1.81 -17.13
CA GLU A 244 18.04 0.81 -18.20
C GLU A 244 16.57 0.59 -18.58
N VAL A 245 16.25 0.80 -19.87
CA VAL A 245 14.94 0.56 -20.46
C VAL A 245 15.09 -0.26 -21.74
N PRO A 246 14.13 -1.13 -22.09
CA PRO A 246 14.24 -1.92 -23.31
C PRO A 246 14.07 -1.04 -24.55
N TYR A 247 14.94 -1.25 -25.52
CA TYR A 247 14.85 -0.58 -26.82
C TYR A 247 13.56 -0.97 -27.56
N ARG A 248 13.02 -0.04 -28.34
CA ARG A 248 11.95 -0.35 -29.29
C ARG A 248 12.57 -1.04 -30.51
N LEU A 249 11.88 -2.03 -31.08
CA LEU A 249 12.38 -2.82 -32.22
C LEU A 249 12.74 -1.98 -33.46
N ASN A 250 12.12 -0.81 -33.60
CA ASN A 250 12.37 0.11 -34.71
C ASN A 250 13.48 1.13 -34.43
N GLN A 251 14.19 1.05 -33.30
CA GLN A 251 15.32 1.93 -33.01
C GLN A 251 16.59 1.50 -33.76
N LYS A 252 17.30 2.47 -34.36
CA LYS A 252 18.56 2.20 -35.08
C LYS A 252 19.62 1.50 -34.21
N ASN A 253 19.67 1.83 -32.92
CA ASN A 253 20.65 1.30 -31.96
C ASN A 253 20.06 0.18 -31.10
N TRP A 254 19.12 -0.61 -31.64
CA TRP A 254 18.50 -1.71 -30.91
C TRP A 254 19.55 -2.68 -30.33
N LYS A 255 19.42 -2.98 -29.05
CA LYS A 255 20.22 -3.99 -28.34
C LYS A 255 19.27 -4.85 -27.50
N PRO A 256 19.59 -6.15 -27.31
CA PRO A 256 18.82 -6.98 -26.39
C PRO A 256 19.01 -6.46 -24.95
N SER A 257 17.95 -6.56 -24.13
CA SER A 257 18.03 -6.22 -22.71
C SER A 257 19.07 -7.07 -22.00
N SER A 258 19.74 -6.50 -21.00
CA SER A 258 20.74 -7.19 -20.17
C SER A 258 20.14 -8.40 -19.44
N MET A 259 20.98 -9.33 -18.99
CA MET A 259 20.53 -10.46 -18.14
C MET A 259 20.00 -9.97 -16.80
N THR A 260 20.59 -8.92 -16.24
CA THR A 260 20.14 -8.24 -15.02
C THR A 260 18.74 -7.69 -15.21
N TYR A 261 18.48 -6.97 -16.31
CA TYR A 261 17.15 -6.48 -16.66
C TYR A 261 16.11 -7.61 -16.69
N LYS A 262 16.40 -8.69 -17.44
CA LYS A 262 15.49 -9.83 -17.59
C LYS A 262 15.17 -10.50 -16.25
N LYS A 263 16.15 -10.56 -15.34
CA LYS A 263 16.01 -11.21 -14.03
C LYS A 263 15.20 -10.37 -13.04
N TYR A 264 15.48 -9.07 -12.95
CA TYR A 264 14.97 -8.25 -11.85
C TYR A 264 13.78 -7.36 -12.22
N ARG A 265 13.61 -6.99 -13.52
CA ARG A 265 12.50 -6.12 -13.93
C ARG A 265 11.11 -6.65 -13.55
N LYS A 266 10.92 -7.97 -13.60
CA LYS A 266 9.64 -8.61 -13.23
C LYS A 266 9.32 -8.54 -11.73
N ARG A 267 10.27 -8.11 -10.89
CA ARG A 267 10.06 -8.05 -9.45
C ARG A 267 8.91 -7.09 -9.08
N ILE A 268 8.88 -5.91 -9.69
CA ILE A 268 7.84 -4.92 -9.41
C ILE A 268 6.45 -5.39 -9.88
N GLU A 269 6.37 -6.14 -10.97
CA GLU A 269 5.11 -6.76 -11.42
C GLU A 269 4.57 -7.73 -10.36
N THR A 270 5.46 -8.53 -9.76
CA THR A 270 5.12 -9.44 -8.65
C THR A 270 4.64 -8.65 -7.42
N VAL A 271 5.29 -7.53 -7.09
CA VAL A 271 4.89 -6.63 -6.00
C VAL A 271 3.47 -6.09 -6.25
N PHE A 272 3.20 -5.58 -7.44
CA PHE A 272 1.87 -5.09 -7.79
C PHE A 272 0.79 -6.18 -7.81
N SER A 273 1.14 -7.42 -8.22
CA SER A 273 0.22 -8.56 -8.12
C SER A 273 -0.13 -8.83 -6.66
N GLN A 274 0.87 -8.96 -5.78
CA GLN A 274 0.64 -9.22 -4.36
C GLN A 274 -0.14 -8.10 -3.66
N LEU A 275 0.13 -6.83 -3.99
CA LEU A 275 -0.64 -5.69 -3.49
C LEU A 275 -2.12 -5.78 -3.90
N ASN A 276 -2.39 -6.25 -5.11
CA ASN A 276 -3.76 -6.44 -5.59
C ASN A 276 -4.44 -7.64 -4.94
N ASP A 277 -3.77 -8.78 -4.91
CA ASP A 277 -4.34 -10.07 -4.52
C ASP A 277 -4.52 -10.20 -3.01
N HIS A 278 -3.55 -9.72 -2.22
CA HIS A 278 -3.57 -9.84 -0.76
C HIS A 278 -4.10 -8.59 -0.05
N LEU A 279 -3.85 -7.39 -0.61
CA LEU A 279 -4.21 -6.13 0.02
C LEU A 279 -5.32 -5.38 -0.75
N MET A 280 -5.90 -6.00 -1.78
CA MET A 280 -7.01 -5.45 -2.55
C MET A 280 -6.75 -4.00 -3.00
N MET A 281 -5.57 -3.72 -3.60
CA MET A 281 -5.15 -2.38 -3.98
C MET A 281 -6.20 -1.65 -4.83
N MET A 282 -6.89 -2.37 -5.72
CA MET A 282 -7.91 -1.82 -6.60
C MET A 282 -9.27 -1.56 -5.91
N ARG A 283 -9.50 -2.09 -4.71
CA ARG A 283 -10.74 -1.84 -3.96
C ARG A 283 -10.61 -0.60 -3.11
N ASN A 284 -11.43 0.38 -3.41
CA ASN A 284 -11.40 1.65 -2.70
C ASN A 284 -12.80 2.27 -2.62
N TYR A 285 -13.19 2.66 -1.42
CA TYR A 285 -14.48 3.30 -1.13
C TYR A 285 -14.33 4.78 -0.74
N ALA A 286 -13.14 5.35 -0.89
CA ALA A 286 -12.91 6.76 -0.60
C ALA A 286 -13.74 7.65 -1.52
N LYS A 287 -14.26 8.74 -0.97
CA LYS A 287 -15.04 9.76 -1.70
C LYS A 287 -14.24 11.02 -1.97
N GLN A 288 -13.10 11.17 -1.33
CA GLN A 288 -12.20 12.31 -1.43
C GLN A 288 -10.80 11.84 -1.82
N THR A 289 -10.07 12.67 -2.56
CA THR A 289 -8.70 12.41 -3.02
C THR A 289 -7.76 12.04 -1.87
N PHE A 290 -7.73 12.85 -0.82
CA PHE A 290 -6.86 12.61 0.34
C PHE A 290 -7.23 11.32 1.11
N GLY A 291 -8.52 10.95 1.11
CA GLY A 291 -8.97 9.69 1.66
C GLY A 291 -8.49 8.46 0.88
N LEU A 292 -8.40 8.59 -0.45
CA LEU A 292 -7.81 7.57 -1.33
C LEU A 292 -6.33 7.42 -1.06
N PHE A 293 -5.58 8.52 -1.03
CA PHE A 293 -4.14 8.53 -0.80
C PHE A 293 -3.78 7.90 0.55
N ALA A 294 -4.48 8.32 1.63
CA ALA A 294 -4.29 7.73 2.95
C ALA A 294 -4.57 6.21 2.98
N ARG A 295 -5.49 5.74 2.15
CA ARG A 295 -5.79 4.32 2.06
C ARG A 295 -4.72 3.55 1.29
N ILE A 296 -4.23 4.10 0.19
CA ILE A 296 -3.14 3.49 -0.58
C ILE A 296 -1.86 3.44 0.26
N ALA A 297 -1.51 4.53 0.93
CA ALA A 297 -0.39 4.57 1.86
C ALA A 297 -0.48 3.47 2.94
N ALA A 298 -1.67 3.28 3.53
CA ALA A 298 -1.89 2.22 4.51
C ALA A 298 -1.73 0.80 3.92
N LYS A 299 -2.13 0.57 2.66
CA LYS A 299 -1.92 -0.72 1.98
C LYS A 299 -0.45 -0.99 1.71
N ILE A 300 0.30 0.02 1.27
CA ILE A 300 1.74 -0.10 1.06
C ILE A 300 2.48 -0.30 2.39
N ALA A 301 2.09 0.44 3.44
CA ALA A 301 2.63 0.24 4.78
C ALA A 301 2.31 -1.17 5.32
N ALA A 302 1.11 -1.69 5.07
CA ALA A 302 0.76 -3.06 5.43
C ALA A 302 1.59 -4.10 4.66
N PHE A 303 1.84 -3.86 3.37
CA PHE A 303 2.71 -4.71 2.57
C PHE A 303 4.13 -4.76 3.14
N THR A 304 4.73 -3.60 3.41
CA THR A 304 6.07 -3.49 4.01
C THR A 304 6.12 -4.11 5.43
N MET A 305 5.06 -3.93 6.23
CA MET A 305 4.94 -4.56 7.56
C MET A 305 4.93 -6.09 7.48
N LEU A 306 4.20 -6.66 6.52
CA LEU A 306 4.20 -8.11 6.28
C LEU A 306 5.56 -8.62 5.80
N GLN A 307 6.25 -7.86 4.95
CA GLN A 307 7.63 -8.15 4.56
C GLN A 307 8.58 -8.12 5.76
N TYR A 308 8.42 -7.14 6.64
CA TYR A 308 9.19 -7.06 7.88
C TYR A 308 8.95 -8.27 8.80
N PHE A 309 7.72 -8.72 8.94
CA PHE A 309 7.43 -9.95 9.69
C PHE A 309 8.07 -11.20 9.06
N ASN A 310 8.10 -11.28 7.73
CA ASN A 310 8.87 -12.34 7.06
C ASN A 310 10.36 -12.22 7.35
N PHE A 311 10.91 -11.02 7.30
CA PHE A 311 12.31 -10.73 7.54
C PHE A 311 12.75 -11.20 8.94
N ILE A 312 12.07 -10.77 10.01
CA ILE A 312 12.41 -11.15 11.38
C ILE A 312 12.16 -12.62 11.70
N ASN A 313 11.30 -13.29 10.92
CA ASN A 313 11.04 -14.74 11.07
C ASN A 313 11.84 -15.60 10.06
N HIS A 314 12.83 -15.06 9.38
CA HIS A 314 13.66 -15.74 8.38
C HIS A 314 12.87 -16.43 7.26
N LYS A 315 11.72 -15.83 6.87
CA LYS A 315 10.88 -16.28 5.77
C LYS A 315 11.19 -15.48 4.50
N PRO A 316 10.79 -15.97 3.31
CA PRO A 316 10.98 -15.23 2.06
C PRO A 316 10.30 -13.87 2.06
N ILE A 317 11.08 -12.78 2.08
CA ILE A 317 10.58 -11.40 2.19
C ILE A 317 9.63 -11.05 1.04
N GLY A 318 9.98 -11.41 -0.19
CA GLY A 318 9.20 -11.12 -1.38
C GLY A 318 7.90 -11.90 -1.53
N GLN A 319 7.46 -12.66 -0.51
CA GLN A 319 6.24 -13.47 -0.53
C GLN A 319 5.42 -13.21 0.73
N VAL A 320 4.62 -12.13 0.73
CA VAL A 320 3.87 -11.67 1.92
C VAL A 320 2.86 -12.70 2.46
N LYS A 321 2.43 -13.67 1.65
CA LYS A 321 1.53 -14.74 2.09
C LYS A 321 2.02 -15.49 3.34
N TYR A 322 3.31 -15.61 3.55
CA TYR A 322 3.88 -16.30 4.72
C TYR A 322 3.75 -15.51 6.03
N ALA A 323 3.44 -14.22 5.96
CA ALA A 323 3.20 -13.37 7.12
C ALA A 323 1.70 -13.17 7.42
N LEU A 324 0.81 -13.64 6.54
CA LEU A 324 -0.65 -13.51 6.72
C LEU A 324 -1.22 -14.50 7.74
N PHE A 325 -0.48 -15.54 8.10
CA PHE A 325 -0.91 -16.65 8.95
C PHE A 325 -0.16 -16.68 10.28
#